data_0044408f285375ad2a78950050e0b55a
#
_entry.id   0044408f285375ad2a78950050e0b55a
#
_cell.length_a   1.000
_cell.length_b   1.000
_cell.length_c   1.000
_cell.angle_alpha   90.00
_cell.angle_beta   90.00
_cell.angle_gamma   90.00
#
_symmetry.space_group_name_H-M   'P 1'
#
loop_
_entity.id
_entity.type
_entity.pdbx_description
1 polymer ?
#
loop_
_entity_poly.entity_id
_entity_poly.type
_entity_poly.pdbx_seq_one_letter_code
_entity_poly.pdbx_strand_id
1 'polypeptide(L)'
;MITEETRRESNRQTDRKKMEGHVLRVLQSCELPVTAREIAVQLFHEGIIPYPERSIIQPRVTELMQAGRIVAKSKVNDSVTGRKVATYEIMHGEIK
;
A
#
# COMPACT_ATOMS: atom_id res chain seq x y z
N MET A 1 -18.61 -9.98 27.40
CA MET A 1 -18.03 -8.62 27.38
C MET A 1 -16.73 -8.63 26.61
N ILE A 2 -16.57 -7.71 25.72
CA ILE A 2 -15.35 -7.58 24.92
C ILE A 2 -14.34 -6.77 25.70
N THR A 3 -13.14 -7.31 25.87
CA THR A 3 -12.07 -6.58 26.54
C THR A 3 -11.45 -5.56 25.60
N GLU A 4 -10.72 -4.60 26.17
CA GLU A 4 -10.02 -3.62 25.36
C GLU A 4 -9.00 -4.29 24.45
N GLU A 5 -8.32 -5.32 24.92
CA GLU A 5 -7.35 -6.03 24.11
C GLU A 5 -7.99 -6.67 22.91
N THR A 6 -9.12 -7.35 23.11
CA THR A 6 -9.85 -7.96 22.00
C THR A 6 -10.29 -6.90 20.99
N ARG A 7 -10.75 -5.77 21.49
CA ARG A 7 -11.20 -4.67 20.63
C ARG A 7 -10.04 -4.13 19.80
N ARG A 8 -8.87 -3.98 20.41
CA ARG A 8 -7.69 -3.48 19.68
C ARG A 8 -7.26 -4.44 18.58
N GLU A 9 -7.27 -5.74 18.87
CA GLU A 9 -6.90 -6.72 17.85
C GLU A 9 -7.85 -6.69 16.67
N SER A 10 -9.13 -6.61 16.95
CA SER A 10 -10.13 -6.53 15.88
C SER A 10 -9.91 -5.28 15.03
N ASN A 11 -9.65 -4.15 15.69
CA ASN A 11 -9.42 -2.90 14.98
C ASN A 11 -8.17 -2.95 14.10
N ARG A 12 -7.10 -3.60 14.60
CA ARG A 12 -5.88 -3.72 13.81
C ARG A 12 -6.11 -4.49 12.52
N GLN A 13 -6.84 -5.59 12.61
CA GLN A 13 -7.15 -6.38 11.41
C GLN A 13 -8.02 -5.60 10.43
N THR A 14 -9.00 -4.88 10.96
CA THR A 14 -9.87 -4.06 10.13
C THR A 14 -9.08 -2.95 9.46
N ASP A 15 -8.21 -2.28 10.22
CA ASP A 15 -7.39 -1.20 9.68
C ASP A 15 -6.43 -1.71 8.60
N ARG A 16 -5.88 -2.90 8.80
CA ARG A 16 -4.99 -3.50 7.82
C ARG A 16 -5.69 -3.75 6.50
N LYS A 17 -6.88 -4.34 6.56
CA LYS A 17 -7.67 -4.60 5.35
C LYS A 17 -8.09 -3.31 4.68
N LYS A 18 -8.49 -2.31 5.46
CA LYS A 18 -8.84 -1.01 4.91
C LYS A 18 -7.66 -0.37 4.21
N MET A 19 -6.49 -0.46 4.82
CA MET A 19 -5.28 0.12 4.22
C MET A 19 -4.91 -0.60 2.93
N GLU A 20 -5.04 -1.93 2.89
CA GLU A 20 -4.81 -2.67 1.65
C GLU A 20 -5.77 -2.20 0.56
N GLY A 21 -7.03 -1.97 0.92
CA GLY A 21 -8.01 -1.45 -0.03
C GLY A 21 -7.64 -0.06 -0.54
N HIS A 22 -7.12 0.79 0.34
CA HIS A 22 -6.67 2.12 -0.07
C HIS A 22 -5.49 2.04 -1.04
N VAL A 23 -4.54 1.14 -0.76
CA VAL A 23 -3.39 0.96 -1.64
C VAL A 23 -3.86 0.48 -3.02
N LEU A 24 -4.76 -0.50 -3.06
CA LEU A 24 -5.31 -0.98 -4.33
C LEU A 24 -6.04 0.12 -5.08
N ARG A 25 -6.80 0.94 -4.37
CA ARG A 25 -7.54 2.04 -4.98
C ARG A 25 -6.60 3.05 -5.63
N VAL A 26 -5.50 3.39 -4.94
CA VAL A 26 -4.52 4.31 -5.51
C VAL A 26 -3.91 3.71 -6.77
N LEU A 27 -3.55 2.42 -6.73
CA LEU A 27 -2.96 1.77 -7.88
C LEU A 27 -3.93 1.70 -9.05
N GLN A 28 -5.22 1.47 -8.76
CA GLN A 28 -6.24 1.44 -9.81
C GLN A 28 -6.43 2.79 -10.49
N SER A 29 -6.22 3.87 -9.74
CA SER A 29 -6.40 5.21 -10.29
C SER A 29 -5.16 5.71 -11.04
N CYS A 30 -4.04 5.01 -10.93
CA CYS A 30 -2.81 5.40 -11.60
C CYS A 30 -2.68 4.66 -12.93
N GLU A 31 -2.33 5.37 -13.98
CA GLU A 31 -2.14 4.75 -15.30
C GLU A 31 -0.80 4.03 -15.38
N LEU A 32 0.18 4.48 -14.63
CA LEU A 32 1.53 3.92 -14.63
C LEU A 32 1.86 3.32 -13.28
N PRO A 33 2.78 2.36 -13.23
CA PRO A 33 3.21 1.82 -11.95
C PRO A 33 3.80 2.92 -11.05
N VAL A 34 3.58 2.81 -9.75
CA VAL A 34 4.05 3.81 -8.78
C VAL A 34 4.81 3.14 -7.66
N THR A 35 5.65 3.92 -6.98
CA THR A 35 6.43 3.42 -5.85
C THR A 35 5.57 3.43 -4.59
N ALA A 36 6.04 2.71 -3.56
CA ALA A 36 5.35 2.73 -2.26
C ALA A 36 5.32 4.14 -1.67
N ARG A 37 6.39 4.93 -1.89
CA ARG A 37 6.40 6.31 -1.41
C ARG A 37 5.33 7.15 -2.09
N GLU A 38 5.15 6.98 -3.39
CA GLU A 38 4.12 7.72 -4.12
C GLU A 38 2.72 7.37 -3.60
N ILE A 39 2.51 6.08 -3.28
CA ILE A 39 1.25 5.67 -2.67
C ILE A 39 1.08 6.35 -1.31
N ALA A 40 2.15 6.37 -0.50
CA ALA A 40 2.10 6.99 0.81
C ALA A 40 1.79 8.48 0.72
N VAL A 41 2.42 9.18 -0.22
CA VAL A 41 2.15 10.61 -0.41
C VAL A 41 0.69 10.84 -0.77
N GLN A 42 0.15 10.03 -1.67
CA GLN A 42 -1.25 10.17 -2.06
C GLN A 42 -2.18 9.94 -0.88
N LEU A 43 -1.96 8.90 -0.11
CA LEU A 43 -2.80 8.59 1.04
C LEU A 43 -2.64 9.65 2.14
N PHE A 44 -1.46 10.21 2.28
CA PHE A 44 -1.25 11.32 3.21
C PHE A 44 -2.09 12.54 2.81
N HIS A 45 -2.09 12.88 1.52
CA HIS A 45 -2.89 13.99 1.03
C HIS A 45 -4.39 13.76 1.21
N GLU A 46 -4.82 12.51 1.20
CA GLU A 46 -6.21 12.17 1.41
C GLU A 46 -6.58 12.10 2.89
N GLY A 47 -5.61 12.27 3.78
CA GLY A 47 -5.86 12.21 5.21
C GLY A 47 -5.97 10.79 5.75
N ILE A 48 -5.58 9.80 4.98
CA ILE A 48 -5.68 8.39 5.37
C ILE A 48 -4.56 8.00 6.35
N ILE A 49 -3.36 8.51 6.11
CA ILE A 49 -2.21 8.21 6.98
C ILE A 49 -1.62 9.51 7.50
N PRO A 50 -0.96 9.48 8.68
CA PRO A 50 -0.48 10.70 9.33
C PRO A 50 0.79 11.29 8.74
N TYR A 51 1.58 10.50 8.03
CA TYR A 51 2.85 10.94 7.46
C TYR A 51 3.04 10.33 6.08
N PRO A 52 3.68 11.06 5.15
CA PRO A 52 3.90 10.53 3.79
C PRO A 52 5.14 9.63 3.76
N GLU A 53 5.18 8.63 4.61
CA GLU A 53 6.34 7.76 4.76
C GLU A 53 6.09 6.39 4.15
N ARG A 54 7.06 5.94 3.35
CA ARG A 54 6.99 4.64 2.71
C ARG A 54 6.84 3.50 3.73
N SER A 55 7.47 3.63 4.88
CA SER A 55 7.46 2.57 5.88
C SER A 55 6.06 2.25 6.41
N ILE A 56 5.14 3.19 6.33
CA ILE A 56 3.76 2.95 6.75
C ILE A 56 3.04 2.05 5.74
N ILE A 57 3.38 2.17 4.48
CA ILE A 57 2.70 1.50 3.37
C ILE A 57 3.39 0.20 2.97
N GLN A 58 4.71 0.12 3.12
CA GLN A 58 5.48 -1.02 2.63
C GLN A 58 4.96 -2.39 3.12
N PRO A 59 4.59 -2.57 4.41
CA PRO A 59 4.05 -3.86 4.82
C PRO A 59 2.78 -4.25 4.06
N ARG A 60 1.93 -3.27 3.77
CA ARG A 60 0.69 -3.54 3.03
C ARG A 60 1.00 -3.92 1.59
N VAL A 61 1.95 -3.24 0.98
CA VAL A 61 2.38 -3.56 -0.37
C VAL A 61 2.94 -4.99 -0.42
N THR A 62 3.78 -5.34 0.54
CA THR A 62 4.34 -6.68 0.60
C THR A 62 3.26 -7.75 0.74
N GLU A 63 2.28 -7.51 1.60
CA GLU A 63 1.17 -8.44 1.79
C GLU A 63 0.37 -8.63 0.50
N LEU A 64 0.11 -7.54 -0.20
CA LEU A 64 -0.65 -7.61 -1.45
C LEU A 64 0.13 -8.35 -2.53
N MET A 65 1.46 -8.18 -2.58
CA MET A 65 2.29 -8.92 -3.52
C MET A 65 2.26 -10.42 -3.21
N GLN A 66 2.37 -10.77 -1.93
CA GLN A 66 2.34 -12.16 -1.52
C GLN A 66 1.00 -12.80 -1.83
N ALA A 67 -0.06 -12.01 -1.78
CA ALA A 67 -1.41 -12.49 -2.12
C ALA A 67 -1.67 -12.52 -3.62
N GLY A 68 -0.73 -12.06 -4.44
CA GLY A 68 -0.90 -12.06 -5.88
C GLY A 68 -1.80 -10.97 -6.41
N ARG A 69 -2.07 -9.94 -5.60
CA ARG A 69 -2.97 -8.85 -5.98
C ARG A 69 -2.25 -7.74 -6.75
N ILE A 70 -0.98 -7.56 -6.50
CA ILE A 70 -0.16 -6.56 -7.20
C ILE A 70 1.17 -7.18 -7.57
N VAL A 71 1.90 -6.50 -8.45
CA VAL A 71 3.18 -7.00 -8.95
C VAL A 71 4.16 -5.84 -9.05
N ALA A 72 5.44 -6.13 -8.77
CA ALA A 72 6.51 -5.17 -8.96
C ALA A 72 6.88 -5.14 -10.44
N LYS A 73 7.02 -3.94 -11.01
CA LYS A 73 7.27 -3.80 -12.44
C LYS A 73 8.72 -3.42 -12.75
N SER A 74 9.19 -2.33 -12.21
CA SER A 74 10.52 -1.83 -12.52
C SER A 74 11.08 -1.13 -11.30
N LYS A 75 12.32 -0.67 -11.41
CA LYS A 75 12.94 0.08 -10.34
C LYS A 75 13.25 1.49 -10.82
N VAL A 76 12.99 2.45 -9.95
CA VAL A 76 13.27 3.86 -10.21
C VAL A 76 14.00 4.44 -9.02
N ASN A 77 14.62 5.60 -9.20
CA ASN A 77 15.28 6.28 -8.10
C ASN A 77 14.25 6.97 -7.22
N ASP A 78 14.32 6.71 -5.92
CA ASP A 78 13.48 7.43 -4.95
C ASP A 78 14.03 8.84 -4.80
N SER A 79 13.15 9.83 -4.98
CA SER A 79 13.57 11.23 -4.94
C SER A 79 14.06 11.67 -3.57
N VAL A 80 13.68 10.95 -2.51
CA VAL A 80 14.05 11.33 -1.14
C VAL A 80 15.39 10.72 -0.74
N THR A 81 15.58 9.42 -1.00
CA THR A 81 16.78 8.70 -0.56
C THR A 81 17.81 8.51 -1.65
N GLY A 82 17.43 8.67 -2.91
CA GLY A 82 18.31 8.42 -4.04
C GLY A 82 18.54 6.94 -4.32
N ARG A 83 17.91 6.05 -3.56
CA ARG A 83 18.05 4.61 -3.75
C ARG A 83 17.02 4.11 -4.76
N LYS A 84 17.33 3.00 -5.39
CA LYS A 84 16.39 2.38 -6.31
C LYS A 84 15.30 1.64 -5.54
N VAL A 85 14.06 1.89 -5.92
CA VAL A 85 12.90 1.28 -5.30
C VAL A 85 12.00 0.73 -6.39
N ALA A 86 11.23 -0.30 -6.04
CA ALA A 86 10.34 -0.93 -7.00
C ALA A 86 9.11 -0.06 -7.26
N THR A 87 8.57 -0.17 -8.46
CA THR A 87 7.23 0.35 -8.76
C THR A 87 6.26 -0.82 -8.79
N TYR A 88 5.00 -0.54 -8.52
CA TYR A 88 3.98 -1.57 -8.38
C TYR A 88 2.76 -1.24 -9.22
N GLU A 89 2.06 -2.29 -9.65
CA GLU A 89 0.79 -2.12 -10.33
C GLU A 89 -0.13 -3.29 -9.99
N ILE A 90 -1.42 -3.12 -10.29
CA ILE A 90 -2.42 -4.17 -10.08
C ILE A 90 -2.13 -5.34 -11.02
N MET A 91 -2.26 -6.54 -10.51
CA MET A 91 -2.13 -7.73 -11.33
C MET A 91 -3.39 -7.91 -12.16
N HIS A 92 -3.26 -7.93 -13.49
CA HIS A 92 -4.40 -8.00 -14.39
C HIS A 92 -4.49 -9.31 -15.18
N GLY A 93 -3.44 -10.07 -15.21
CA GLY A 93 -3.31 -11.19 -16.13
C GLY A 93 -4.29 -12.34 -15.90
N GLU A 94 -4.89 -12.39 -14.74
CA GLU A 94 -5.73 -13.50 -14.35
C GLU A 94 -7.18 -13.35 -14.72
N ILE A 95 -7.53 -12.25 -15.30
CA ILE A 95 -8.92 -12.02 -15.67
C ILE A 95 -9.25 -12.87 -16.87
N LYS A 96 -10.21 -13.70 -16.72
CA LYS A 96 -10.63 -14.62 -17.76
C LYS A 96 -12.10 -14.53 -17.99
#